data_2bca55b65b416174c02d11b00e15ab6c
#
_entry.id   2bca55b65b416174c02d11b00e15ab6c
#
_cell.length_a   1.000
_cell.length_b   1.000
_cell.length_c   1.000
_cell.angle_alpha   90.00
_cell.angle_beta   90.00
_cell.angle_gamma   90.00
#
_symmetry.space_group_name_H-M   'P 1'
#
loop_
_entity.id
_entity.type
_entity.pdbx_description
1 polymer ?
#
loop_
_entity_poly.entity_id
_entity_poly.type
_entity_poly.pdbx_seq_one_letter_code
_entity_poly.pdbx_strand_id
1 'polypeptide(L)'
;VRLLVGLGNPGSKYERTRHNIGFRVAEDAARKLGATLSMESRWNALAGKAKDVAVLLPQGFMNVSGEAVGAAARFWKVPVGEIVIVHDEIDLEFGRIQVKQGGGDAGHNGLRSIRQHLGTGDTVRLRFGVGRPPPQWEGADWVLGRFSSEEEEQLRELIPNAAEAALTALVEGPSTAANRFNRRPPKETK
;
A
#
# COMPACT_ATOMS: atom_id res chain seq x y z
N VAL A 1 17.42 -7.72 -2.36
CA VAL A 1 16.59 -6.51 -2.42
C VAL A 1 15.21 -6.81 -1.85
N ARG A 2 14.70 -5.89 -1.04
CA ARG A 2 13.34 -5.91 -0.50
C ARG A 2 12.50 -4.90 -1.26
N LEU A 3 11.23 -5.19 -1.44
CA LEU A 3 10.36 -4.40 -2.31
C LEU A 3 9.13 -3.86 -1.56
N LEU A 4 8.98 -2.54 -1.56
CA LEU A 4 7.77 -1.87 -1.10
C LEU A 4 6.93 -1.47 -2.31
N VAL A 5 5.68 -1.91 -2.33
CA VAL A 5 4.73 -1.58 -3.40
C VAL A 5 3.59 -0.73 -2.82
N GLY A 6 3.35 0.43 -3.41
CA GLY A 6 2.14 1.20 -3.15
C GLY A 6 1.15 1.04 -4.28
N LEU A 7 -0.11 0.78 -3.97
CA LEU A 7 -1.15 0.62 -4.98
C LEU A 7 -1.99 1.88 -5.15
N GLY A 8 -2.39 2.13 -6.39
CA GLY A 8 -3.22 3.25 -6.78
C GLY A 8 -3.48 3.25 -8.29
N ASN A 9 -4.25 4.21 -8.75
CA ASN A 9 -4.51 4.45 -10.17
C ASN A 9 -3.72 5.69 -10.62
N PRO A 10 -3.21 5.69 -11.88
CA PRO A 10 -2.45 6.81 -12.40
C PRO A 10 -3.34 8.02 -12.71
N GLY A 11 -2.73 9.19 -12.66
CA GLY A 11 -3.34 10.45 -13.06
C GLY A 11 -3.88 11.27 -11.90
N SER A 12 -3.94 12.59 -12.12
CA SER A 12 -4.34 13.57 -11.11
C SER A 12 -5.76 13.38 -10.61
N LYS A 13 -6.63 12.81 -11.43
CA LYS A 13 -8.02 12.50 -11.07
C LYS A 13 -8.12 11.58 -9.84
N TYR A 14 -7.13 10.70 -9.64
CA TYR A 14 -7.17 9.68 -8.60
C TYR A 14 -6.29 9.96 -7.40
N GLU A 15 -5.44 10.99 -7.46
CA GLU A 15 -4.40 11.27 -6.44
C GLU A 15 -4.90 11.30 -5.01
N ARG A 16 -6.11 11.81 -4.78
CA ARG A 16 -6.66 11.99 -3.44
C ARG A 16 -7.81 11.05 -3.13
N THR A 17 -7.98 10.02 -3.93
CA THR A 17 -8.99 9.01 -3.66
C THR A 17 -8.53 8.03 -2.58
N ARG A 18 -9.48 7.37 -1.94
CA ARG A 18 -9.20 6.31 -0.95
C ARG A 18 -8.36 5.20 -1.54
N HIS A 19 -8.64 4.85 -2.81
CA HIS A 19 -7.94 3.77 -3.52
C HIS A 19 -6.45 4.07 -3.74
N ASN A 20 -6.05 5.33 -3.70
CA ASN A 20 -4.66 5.76 -3.89
C ASN A 20 -3.88 5.97 -2.58
N ILE A 21 -4.43 5.57 -1.44
CA ILE A 21 -3.70 5.72 -0.18
C ILE A 21 -2.37 4.97 -0.19
N GLY A 22 -2.31 3.83 -0.89
CA GLY A 22 -1.07 3.06 -1.04
C GLY A 22 0.04 3.86 -1.71
N PHE A 23 -0.27 4.61 -2.76
CA PHE A 23 0.70 5.50 -3.40
C PHE A 23 1.23 6.55 -2.43
N ARG A 24 0.35 7.17 -1.67
CA ARG A 24 0.71 8.24 -0.73
C ARG A 24 1.64 7.74 0.38
N VAL A 25 1.36 6.57 0.91
CA VAL A 25 2.20 5.94 1.93
C VAL A 25 3.57 5.54 1.37
N ALA A 26 3.59 4.92 0.18
CA ALA A 26 4.84 4.52 -0.46
C ALA A 26 5.72 5.72 -0.86
N GLU A 27 5.12 6.81 -1.32
CA GLU A 27 5.84 8.06 -1.60
C GLU A 27 6.50 8.61 -0.33
N ASP A 28 5.79 8.59 0.79
CA ASP A 28 6.33 9.04 2.07
C ASP A 28 7.48 8.15 2.54
N ALA A 29 7.32 6.84 2.39
CA ALA A 29 8.38 5.87 2.70
C ALA A 29 9.62 6.10 1.84
N ALA A 30 9.44 6.38 0.54
CA ALA A 30 10.56 6.69 -0.36
C ALA A 30 11.32 7.92 0.11
N ARG A 31 10.62 8.97 0.51
CA ARG A 31 11.26 10.18 1.08
C ARG A 31 12.08 9.85 2.33
N LYS A 32 11.52 9.07 3.24
CA LYS A 32 12.23 8.65 4.48
C LYS A 32 13.48 7.83 4.18
N LEU A 33 13.46 7.04 3.12
CA LEU A 33 14.60 6.24 2.68
C LEU A 33 15.66 7.06 1.93
N GLY A 34 15.29 8.22 1.42
CA GLY A 34 16.12 8.96 0.48
C GLY A 34 16.10 8.37 -0.93
N ALA A 35 15.08 7.59 -1.27
CA ALA A 35 14.89 7.05 -2.61
C ALA A 35 14.11 8.04 -3.48
N THR A 36 14.63 8.32 -4.67
CA THR A 36 13.96 9.19 -5.64
C THR A 36 13.16 8.34 -6.60
N LEU A 37 11.85 8.61 -6.68
CA LEU A 37 10.96 7.90 -7.60
C LEU A 37 11.03 8.52 -8.98
N SER A 38 11.23 7.70 -10.00
CA SER A 38 11.22 8.12 -11.40
C SER A 38 10.54 7.06 -12.25
N MET A 39 10.05 7.46 -13.43
CA MET A 39 9.36 6.54 -14.32
C MET A 39 10.31 5.47 -14.86
N GLU A 40 9.95 4.21 -14.59
CA GLU A 40 10.60 3.05 -15.20
C GLU A 40 9.66 2.52 -16.29
N SER A 41 9.95 2.89 -17.53
CA SER A 41 9.06 2.60 -18.66
C SER A 41 8.93 1.12 -18.97
N ARG A 42 9.96 0.31 -18.67
CA ARG A 42 9.90 -1.14 -18.86
C ARG A 42 8.75 -1.78 -18.09
N TRP A 43 8.42 -1.22 -16.93
CA TRP A 43 7.40 -1.77 -16.04
C TRP A 43 6.14 -0.91 -15.98
N ASN A 44 6.14 0.25 -16.64
CA ASN A 44 5.09 1.25 -16.48
C ASN A 44 4.82 1.53 -15.00
N ALA A 45 5.87 1.93 -14.29
CA ALA A 45 5.80 2.18 -12.85
C ALA A 45 6.78 3.27 -12.45
N LEU A 46 6.44 4.01 -11.40
CA LEU A 46 7.41 4.84 -10.69
C LEU A 46 8.23 3.91 -9.79
N ALA A 47 9.54 4.06 -9.83
CA ALA A 47 10.44 3.21 -9.06
C ALA A 47 11.62 4.01 -8.54
N GLY A 48 12.12 3.62 -7.38
CA GLY A 48 13.33 4.17 -6.79
C GLY A 48 13.96 3.17 -5.85
N LYS A 49 15.24 3.33 -5.58
CA LYS A 49 15.97 2.41 -4.71
C LYS A 49 16.91 3.17 -3.81
N ALA A 50 16.95 2.80 -2.55
CA ALA A 50 17.93 3.26 -1.58
C ALA A 50 18.45 2.05 -0.81
N LYS A 51 19.77 1.81 -0.88
CA LYS A 51 20.42 0.64 -0.27
C LYS A 51 19.75 -0.66 -0.76
N ASP A 52 19.21 -1.45 0.14
CA ASP A 52 18.61 -2.75 -0.12
C ASP A 52 17.08 -2.69 -0.28
N VAL A 53 16.51 -1.51 -0.34
CA VAL A 53 15.05 -1.32 -0.43
C VAL A 53 14.70 -0.62 -1.74
N ALA A 54 13.82 -1.25 -2.52
CA ALA A 54 13.22 -0.66 -3.72
C ALA A 54 11.77 -0.30 -3.41
N VAL A 55 11.32 0.83 -3.96
CA VAL A 55 9.93 1.30 -3.86
C VAL A 55 9.33 1.35 -5.25
N LEU A 56 8.14 0.81 -5.41
CA LEU A 56 7.45 0.69 -6.69
C LEU A 56 6.00 1.17 -6.59
N LEU A 57 5.62 2.06 -7.49
CA LEU A 57 4.24 2.51 -7.66
C LEU A 57 3.79 2.17 -9.08
N PRO A 58 3.07 1.05 -9.29
CA PRO A 58 2.56 0.70 -10.61
C PRO A 58 1.71 1.82 -11.21
N GLN A 59 1.94 2.18 -12.47
CA GLN A 59 1.25 3.27 -13.15
C GLN A 59 0.25 2.76 -14.22
N GLY A 60 0.01 1.47 -14.30
CA GLY A 60 -1.16 0.91 -14.93
C GLY A 60 -2.38 1.09 -14.01
N PHE A 61 -3.58 0.88 -14.53
CA PHE A 61 -4.75 0.87 -13.67
C PHE A 61 -4.68 -0.27 -12.65
N MET A 62 -5.41 -0.12 -11.56
CA MET A 62 -5.34 -1.03 -10.40
C MET A 62 -5.38 -2.50 -10.77
N ASN A 63 -6.23 -2.88 -11.72
CA ASN A 63 -6.41 -4.27 -12.14
C ASN A 63 -5.22 -4.90 -12.88
N VAL A 64 -4.22 -4.09 -13.28
CA VAL A 64 -3.00 -4.58 -13.93
C VAL A 64 -1.74 -4.35 -13.07
N SER A 65 -1.90 -4.00 -11.81
CA SER A 65 -0.77 -3.73 -10.89
C SER A 65 0.23 -4.87 -10.82
N GLY A 66 -0.22 -6.10 -10.96
CA GLY A 66 0.64 -7.29 -10.91
C GLY A 66 1.68 -7.37 -12.01
N GLU A 67 1.45 -6.75 -13.15
CA GLU A 67 2.42 -6.75 -14.26
C GLU A 67 3.73 -6.09 -13.80
N ALA A 68 3.64 -4.88 -13.24
CA ALA A 68 4.81 -4.16 -12.75
C ALA A 68 5.47 -4.87 -11.57
N VAL A 69 4.66 -5.34 -10.62
CA VAL A 69 5.18 -6.03 -9.42
C VAL A 69 5.91 -7.32 -9.81
N GLY A 70 5.32 -8.13 -10.69
CA GLY A 70 5.95 -9.36 -11.16
C GLY A 70 7.27 -9.10 -11.88
N ALA A 71 7.30 -8.11 -12.77
CA ALA A 71 8.51 -7.75 -13.52
C ALA A 71 9.61 -7.24 -12.59
N ALA A 72 9.30 -6.34 -11.68
CA ALA A 72 10.27 -5.79 -10.73
C ALA A 72 10.80 -6.86 -9.77
N ALA A 73 9.92 -7.71 -9.26
CA ALA A 73 10.31 -8.81 -8.36
C ALA A 73 11.29 -9.78 -9.04
N ARG A 74 11.05 -10.11 -10.32
CA ARG A 74 11.98 -10.96 -11.09
C ARG A 74 13.31 -10.25 -11.33
N PHE A 75 13.28 -8.98 -11.72
CA PHE A 75 14.48 -8.21 -12.00
C PHE A 75 15.39 -8.10 -10.77
N TRP A 76 14.84 -7.74 -9.64
CA TRP A 76 15.59 -7.60 -8.39
C TRP A 76 15.72 -8.91 -7.59
N LYS A 77 15.14 -10.00 -8.08
CA LYS A 77 15.15 -11.31 -7.41
C LYS A 77 14.62 -11.23 -5.98
N VAL A 78 13.48 -10.58 -5.81
CA VAL A 78 12.86 -10.38 -4.50
C VAL A 78 12.03 -11.62 -4.13
N PRO A 79 12.32 -12.27 -3.00
CA PRO A 79 11.44 -13.34 -2.51
C PRO A 79 10.06 -12.79 -2.15
N VAL A 80 9.02 -13.58 -2.36
CA VAL A 80 7.63 -13.14 -2.12
C VAL A 80 7.42 -12.63 -0.69
N GLY A 81 8.02 -13.27 0.30
CA GLY A 81 7.92 -12.84 1.70
C GLY A 81 8.63 -11.53 2.03
N GLU A 82 9.42 -11.00 1.11
CA GLU A 82 10.09 -9.70 1.24
C GLU A 82 9.45 -8.61 0.38
N ILE A 83 8.24 -8.85 -0.10
CA ILE A 83 7.42 -7.85 -0.77
C ILE A 83 6.36 -7.36 0.22
N VAL A 84 6.36 -6.06 0.48
CA VAL A 84 5.32 -5.41 1.29
C VAL A 84 4.44 -4.58 0.37
N ILE A 85 3.13 -4.84 0.40
CA ILE A 85 2.13 -4.14 -0.41
C ILE A 85 1.32 -3.23 0.49
N VAL A 86 1.26 -1.95 0.18
CA VAL A 86 0.38 -0.99 0.87
C VAL A 86 -0.86 -0.75 0.03
N HIS A 87 -2.03 -0.98 0.62
CA HIS A 87 -3.30 -0.84 -0.07
C HIS A 87 -4.42 -0.36 0.86
N ASP A 88 -5.48 0.15 0.26
CA ASP A 88 -6.70 0.55 0.96
C ASP A 88 -7.50 -0.67 1.41
N GLU A 89 -8.15 -0.55 2.58
CA GLU A 89 -8.94 -1.62 3.17
C GLU A 89 -10.26 -1.08 3.71
N ILE A 90 -11.37 -1.53 3.13
CA ILE A 90 -12.71 -1.09 3.56
C ILE A 90 -13.19 -1.76 4.86
N ASP A 91 -12.60 -2.89 5.23
CA ASP A 91 -12.98 -3.63 6.45
C ASP A 91 -12.28 -3.13 7.72
N LEU A 92 -11.42 -2.14 7.58
CA LEU A 92 -10.79 -1.45 8.71
C LEU A 92 -11.30 -0.02 8.82
N GLU A 93 -11.52 0.43 10.05
CA GLU A 93 -11.88 1.82 10.33
C GLU A 93 -10.85 2.78 9.71
N PHE A 94 -11.30 3.97 9.33
CA PHE A 94 -10.41 5.00 8.78
C PHE A 94 -9.21 5.23 9.69
N GLY A 95 -8.03 5.17 9.09
CA GLY A 95 -6.76 5.46 9.77
C GLY A 95 -6.16 4.30 10.55
N ARG A 96 -6.91 3.22 10.76
CA ARG A 96 -6.36 2.02 11.37
C ARG A 96 -5.47 1.29 10.38
N ILE A 97 -4.32 0.82 10.83
CA ILE A 97 -3.43 0.01 9.99
C ILE A 97 -3.29 -1.39 10.55
N GLN A 98 -3.07 -2.35 9.67
CA GLN A 98 -2.80 -3.73 10.04
C GLN A 98 -1.72 -4.30 9.12
N VAL A 99 -0.63 -4.77 9.70
CA VAL A 99 0.40 -5.53 8.99
C VAL A 99 0.07 -7.00 9.10
N LYS A 100 0.04 -7.68 7.96
CA LYS A 100 -0.32 -9.10 7.87
C LYS A 100 0.45 -9.76 6.74
N GLN A 101 0.87 -11.00 6.93
CA GLN A 101 1.44 -11.81 5.86
C GLN A 101 0.38 -12.75 5.29
N GLY A 102 0.28 -12.79 3.96
CA GLY A 102 -0.66 -13.65 3.28
C GLY A 102 -2.11 -13.19 3.37
N GLY A 103 -3.02 -14.07 3.00
CA GLY A 103 -4.44 -13.82 2.96
C GLY A 103 -4.98 -13.70 1.54
N GLY A 104 -6.31 -13.60 1.41
CA GLY A 104 -6.99 -13.42 0.15
C GLY A 104 -6.93 -11.99 -0.36
N ASP A 105 -7.51 -11.77 -1.53
CA ASP A 105 -7.57 -10.43 -2.14
C ASP A 105 -8.83 -9.64 -1.72
N ALA A 106 -9.81 -10.30 -1.13
CA ALA A 106 -11.06 -9.70 -0.63
C ALA A 106 -11.75 -8.76 -1.64
N GLY A 107 -11.67 -9.09 -2.94
CA GLY A 107 -12.23 -8.26 -4.00
C GLY A 107 -11.37 -7.07 -4.42
N HIS A 108 -10.19 -6.88 -3.82
CA HIS A 108 -9.28 -5.81 -4.21
C HIS A 108 -8.57 -6.18 -5.52
N ASN A 109 -8.83 -5.44 -6.59
CA ASN A 109 -8.33 -5.77 -7.93
C ASN A 109 -6.80 -5.74 -8.03
N GLY A 110 -6.15 -4.83 -7.33
CA GLY A 110 -4.69 -4.75 -7.29
C GLY A 110 -4.06 -5.97 -6.64
N LEU A 111 -4.59 -6.41 -5.52
CA LEU A 111 -4.13 -7.62 -4.84
C LEU A 111 -4.35 -8.87 -5.68
N ARG A 112 -5.50 -8.94 -6.35
CA ARG A 112 -5.80 -10.05 -7.27
C ARG A 112 -4.79 -10.12 -8.40
N SER A 113 -4.51 -8.99 -9.03
CA SER A 113 -3.54 -8.90 -10.12
C SER A 113 -2.15 -9.34 -9.67
N ILE A 114 -1.69 -8.87 -8.51
CA ILE A 114 -0.39 -9.25 -7.96
C ILE A 114 -0.33 -10.75 -7.69
N ARG A 115 -1.36 -11.31 -7.07
CA ARG A 115 -1.44 -12.75 -6.81
C ARG A 115 -1.36 -13.58 -8.09
N GLN A 116 -2.03 -13.15 -9.15
CA GLN A 116 -1.99 -13.83 -10.45
C GLN A 116 -0.59 -13.82 -11.05
N HIS A 117 0.11 -12.69 -10.97
CA HIS A 117 1.44 -12.55 -11.56
C HIS A 117 2.56 -13.17 -10.73
N LEU A 118 2.41 -13.24 -9.41
CA LEU A 118 3.38 -13.89 -8.52
C LEU A 118 3.10 -15.38 -8.33
N GLY A 119 1.89 -15.83 -8.62
CA GLY A 119 1.46 -17.22 -8.41
C GLY A 119 1.15 -17.57 -6.96
N THR A 120 1.16 -16.59 -6.05
CA THR A 120 0.90 -16.80 -4.62
C THR A 120 0.40 -15.52 -3.97
N GLY A 121 -0.32 -15.65 -2.87
CA GLY A 121 -0.76 -14.55 -2.02
C GLY A 121 0.09 -14.31 -0.78
N ASP A 122 1.28 -14.92 -0.68
CA ASP A 122 2.09 -14.91 0.55
C ASP A 122 2.93 -13.64 0.76
N THR A 123 2.61 -12.56 0.07
CA THR A 123 3.20 -11.24 0.30
C THR A 123 2.79 -10.69 1.67
N VAL A 124 3.63 -9.80 2.20
CA VAL A 124 3.29 -9.01 3.38
C VAL A 124 2.40 -7.84 2.94
N ARG A 125 1.40 -7.52 3.73
CA ARG A 125 0.46 -6.43 3.42
C ARG A 125 0.38 -5.45 4.56
N LEU A 126 0.44 -4.18 4.23
CA LEU A 126 0.01 -3.11 5.11
C LEU A 126 -1.38 -2.68 4.63
N ARG A 127 -2.38 -3.04 5.41
CA ARG A 127 -3.78 -2.70 5.16
C ARG A 127 -4.06 -1.35 5.81
N PHE A 128 -4.40 -0.36 4.98
CA PHE A 128 -4.72 0.98 5.48
C PHE A 128 -6.24 1.18 5.46
N GLY A 129 -6.84 1.31 6.64
CA GLY A 129 -8.28 1.43 6.79
C GLY A 129 -8.82 2.71 6.16
N VAL A 130 -9.81 2.57 5.29
CA VAL A 130 -10.55 3.69 4.67
C VAL A 130 -12.01 3.69 5.08
N GLY A 131 -12.43 2.72 5.89
CA GLY A 131 -13.80 2.55 6.35
C GLY A 131 -14.71 1.93 5.31
N ARG A 132 -15.85 1.42 5.78
CA ARG A 132 -16.86 0.83 4.90
C ARG A 132 -17.72 1.92 4.26
N PRO A 133 -18.17 1.70 3.01
CA PRO A 133 -19.11 2.62 2.39
C PRO A 133 -20.44 2.67 3.15
N PRO A 134 -21.15 3.82 3.10
CA PRO A 134 -22.55 3.87 3.55
C PRO A 134 -23.39 2.85 2.79
N PRO A 135 -24.54 2.39 3.35
CA PRO A 135 -25.32 1.28 2.75
C PRO A 135 -25.74 1.48 1.30
N GLN A 136 -25.90 2.71 0.84
CA GLN A 136 -26.31 3.02 -0.53
C GLN A 136 -25.15 3.12 -1.53
N TRP A 137 -23.89 2.94 -1.07
CA TRP A 137 -22.71 3.04 -1.92
C TRP A 137 -22.14 1.64 -2.21
N GLU A 138 -21.76 1.41 -3.47
CA GLU A 138 -20.96 0.28 -3.85
C GLU A 138 -19.50 0.47 -3.36
N GLY A 139 -18.84 -0.61 -2.95
CA GLY A 139 -17.44 -0.54 -2.51
C GLY A 139 -16.50 0.06 -3.55
N ALA A 140 -16.72 -0.28 -4.84
CA ALA A 140 -15.92 0.26 -5.94
C ALA A 140 -16.06 1.78 -6.07
N ASP A 141 -17.26 2.32 -5.92
CA ASP A 141 -17.49 3.76 -5.99
C ASP A 141 -16.94 4.49 -4.76
N TRP A 142 -17.05 3.86 -3.59
CA TRP A 142 -16.54 4.40 -2.34
C TRP A 142 -15.03 4.64 -2.38
N VAL A 143 -14.26 3.64 -2.82
CA VAL A 143 -12.78 3.74 -2.86
C VAL A 143 -12.30 4.73 -3.91
N LEU A 144 -13.08 5.00 -4.94
CA LEU A 144 -12.79 6.04 -5.93
C LEU A 144 -13.21 7.43 -5.47
N GLY A 145 -13.88 7.53 -4.32
CA GLY A 145 -14.21 8.80 -3.69
C GLY A 145 -13.02 9.37 -2.92
N ARG A 146 -13.07 10.68 -2.71
CA ARG A 146 -12.04 11.39 -1.95
C ARG A 146 -12.28 11.29 -0.45
N PHE A 147 -11.21 11.39 0.31
CA PHE A 147 -11.29 11.61 1.76
C PHE A 147 -11.94 12.98 2.04
N SER A 148 -12.64 13.09 3.15
CA SER A 148 -13.16 14.37 3.63
C SER A 148 -12.02 15.31 4.05
N SER A 149 -12.31 16.60 4.21
CA SER A 149 -11.32 17.57 4.69
C SER A 149 -10.79 17.20 6.08
N GLU A 150 -11.66 16.70 6.95
CA GLU A 150 -11.27 16.24 8.29
C GLU A 150 -10.37 15.02 8.23
N GLU A 151 -10.68 14.06 7.36
CA GLU A 151 -9.84 12.89 7.13
C GLU A 151 -8.49 13.28 6.54
N GLU A 152 -8.44 14.22 5.59
CA GLU A 152 -7.17 14.72 5.04
C GLU A 152 -6.30 15.35 6.11
N GLU A 153 -6.87 16.09 7.06
CA GLU A 153 -6.11 16.65 8.18
C GLU A 153 -5.49 15.54 9.04
N GLN A 154 -6.24 14.47 9.32
CA GLN A 154 -5.72 13.33 10.07
C GLN A 154 -4.65 12.56 9.28
N LEU A 155 -4.77 12.47 7.96
CA LEU A 155 -3.80 11.79 7.11
C LEU A 155 -2.40 12.40 7.20
N ARG A 156 -2.26 13.64 7.59
CA ARG A 156 -0.95 14.29 7.77
C ARG A 156 -0.09 13.55 8.80
N GLU A 157 -0.69 12.93 9.79
CA GLU A 157 0.00 12.11 10.79
C GLU A 157 -0.10 10.61 10.49
N LEU A 158 -1.23 10.17 9.95
CA LEU A 158 -1.48 8.76 9.68
C LEU A 158 -0.60 8.21 8.55
N ILE A 159 -0.35 9.00 7.51
CA ILE A 159 0.50 8.56 6.40
C ILE A 159 1.94 8.34 6.84
N PRO A 160 2.60 9.28 7.55
CA PRO A 160 3.95 9.02 8.06
C PRO A 160 4.03 7.81 9.00
N ASN A 161 3.03 7.60 9.83
CA ASN A 161 2.97 6.42 10.71
C ASN A 161 2.86 5.12 9.91
N ALA A 162 2.03 5.11 8.88
CA ALA A 162 1.90 3.94 7.99
C ALA A 162 3.19 3.68 7.21
N ALA A 163 3.88 4.74 6.77
CA ALA A 163 5.19 4.61 6.12
C ALA A 163 6.22 3.97 7.05
N GLU A 164 6.26 4.38 8.33
CA GLU A 164 7.12 3.74 9.33
C GLU A 164 6.79 2.27 9.51
N ALA A 165 5.50 1.93 9.55
CA ALA A 165 5.06 0.54 9.68
C ALA A 165 5.51 -0.31 8.47
N ALA A 166 5.40 0.25 7.27
CA ALA A 166 5.82 -0.42 6.04
C ALA A 166 7.34 -0.67 6.04
N LEU A 167 8.13 0.33 6.41
CA LEU A 167 9.58 0.22 6.50
C LEU A 167 10.01 -0.76 7.59
N THR A 168 9.34 -0.75 8.72
CA THR A 168 9.58 -1.72 9.80
C THR A 168 9.30 -3.14 9.32
N ALA A 169 8.21 -3.36 8.59
CA ALA A 169 7.87 -4.66 8.03
C ALA A 169 8.94 -5.16 7.06
N LEU A 170 9.50 -4.26 6.24
CA LEU A 170 10.57 -4.60 5.30
C LEU A 170 11.89 -4.97 6.00
N VAL A 171 12.28 -4.19 6.98
CA VAL A 171 13.62 -4.29 7.60
C VAL A 171 13.63 -5.27 8.77
N GLU A 172 12.60 -5.25 9.62
CA GLU A 172 12.52 -6.05 10.84
C GLU A 172 11.54 -7.21 10.74
N GLY A 173 10.78 -7.29 9.66
CA GLY A 173 9.83 -8.36 9.40
C GLY A 173 8.38 -8.03 9.81
N PRO A 174 7.42 -8.79 9.27
CA PRO A 174 6.00 -8.51 9.49
C PRO A 174 5.55 -8.72 10.94
N SER A 175 6.12 -9.68 11.66
CA SER A 175 5.74 -9.92 13.06
C SER A 175 6.09 -8.74 13.96
N THR A 176 7.28 -8.17 13.81
CA THR A 176 7.71 -7.00 14.58
C THR A 176 6.83 -5.80 14.25
N ALA A 177 6.57 -5.58 12.97
CA ALA A 177 5.70 -4.48 12.54
C ALA A 177 4.27 -4.66 13.07
N ALA A 178 3.71 -5.87 13.00
CA ALA A 178 2.38 -6.16 13.52
C ALA A 178 2.29 -5.89 15.03
N ASN A 179 3.27 -6.33 15.80
CA ASN A 179 3.29 -6.10 17.24
C ASN A 179 3.36 -4.63 17.61
N ARG A 180 4.06 -3.83 16.81
CA ARG A 180 4.25 -2.41 17.09
C ARG A 180 3.10 -1.54 16.58
N PHE A 181 2.54 -1.85 15.42
CA PHE A 181 1.62 -0.97 14.69
C PHE A 181 0.17 -1.45 14.62
N ASN A 182 -0.13 -2.74 14.84
CA ASN A 182 -1.50 -3.26 14.76
C ASN A 182 -2.35 -2.90 15.99
N ARG A 183 -1.76 -2.24 16.97
CA ARG A 183 -2.47 -1.86 18.20
C ARG A 183 -3.51 -0.79 17.89
N ARG A 184 -4.73 -0.96 18.42
CA ARG A 184 -5.70 0.12 18.44
C ARG A 184 -5.13 1.27 19.26
N PRO A 185 -5.24 2.54 18.79
CA PRO A 185 -4.96 3.66 19.66
C PRO A 185 -5.88 3.57 20.88
N PRO A 186 -5.40 3.98 22.09
CA PRO A 186 -6.26 3.99 23.27
C PRO A 186 -7.50 4.81 22.97
N LYS A 187 -8.68 4.28 23.35
CA LYS A 187 -9.91 5.04 23.25
C LYS A 187 -9.74 6.31 24.06
N GLU A 188 -9.98 7.46 23.43
CA GLU A 188 -10.04 8.70 24.18
C GLU A 188 -11.13 8.54 25.24
N THR A 189 -10.74 8.64 26.51
CA THR A 189 -11.67 8.74 27.62
C THR A 189 -12.29 10.12 27.56
N LYS A 190 -13.57 10.16 27.17
CA LYS A 190 -14.33 11.40 27.29
C LYS A 190 -14.57 11.76 28.74
#